data_cb0a017fa549deb963d5646b49871023
#
_entry.id   cb0a017fa549deb963d5646b49871023
#
_cell.length_a   1.000
_cell.length_b   1.000
_cell.length_c   1.000
_cell.angle_alpha   90.00
_cell.angle_beta   90.00
_cell.angle_gamma   90.00
#
_symmetry.space_group_name_H-M   'P 1'
#
loop_
_entity.id
_entity.type
_entity.pdbx_description
1 polymer ?
#
loop_
_entity_poly.entity_id
_entity_poly.type
_entity_poly.pdbx_seq_one_letter_code
_entity_poly.pdbx_strand_id
1 'polypeptide(L)'
;MQMGSRLQCSRSRCRARYLCAPASMTVPITKKTLTEEAKAALKRLAVQQNPRVPEASNERPEVQQTLINTESGSPLTAFAHLDAAVPNLESSFLDLRDPMTAPDGTTPTKPQVHRLTAGFALGALLFTAPMAALNSVLIPQTISRLSGTDRVTDLALLSVVGTLLTFLMNAWISVGSDHSYCPLGRRTPWIIAGTVLTATSVAILSACDFMPLVIVFWLFTLIGHAMVSMPLAAAFGERVPDKFRDRADAWRGVGQAFGQVLGIIAAVSLTWAADDSGWDGTTRFAMMVFALCLVVAGVATLLVLPFEGSSSYLPREGVKKGDYFSQYRPPKGAPKFFIAFAARMFAIAATSGIAIYQWYLAQDGLGDVSQVAMFGLSGAAAVMSVMAVAAFVGSLLAALLLGRIARAFKDSRIPAIAACLLFVVAVVLPLTPIDRAMAVALYALFAGFAYVVYDGVSQGLNLATLPDVRSVGRSLAAFSLANTFGSLIGAVVCAIAIAVTGEYLLIFAVAAGCMAIAGVLTLLLK
;
A
#
# COMPACT_ATOMS: atom_id res chain seq x y z
N MET A 1 74.57 -27.64 -9.22
CA MET A 1 73.89 -28.75 -9.90
C MET A 1 72.45 -28.34 -9.98
N GLN A 2 72.15 -27.87 -11.10
CA GLN A 2 71.19 -28.32 -12.13
C GLN A 2 69.75 -28.16 -11.72
N MET A 3 69.17 -27.22 -12.38
CA MET A 3 68.21 -27.17 -13.51
C MET A 3 66.78 -27.12 -12.94
N GLY A 4 66.02 -26.16 -13.11
CA GLY A 4 65.73 -25.37 -14.33
C GLY A 4 64.47 -25.97 -14.97
N SER A 5 63.34 -25.30 -14.87
CA SER A 5 62.46 -25.18 -16.02
C SER A 5 61.29 -24.23 -15.69
N ARG A 6 61.39 -23.09 -16.32
CA ARG A 6 60.27 -22.16 -16.53
C ARG A 6 59.27 -22.87 -17.45
N LEU A 7 58.01 -22.93 -17.07
CA LEU A 7 56.91 -23.13 -18.02
C LEU A 7 56.15 -21.81 -18.15
N GLN A 8 56.57 -21.07 -19.16
CA GLN A 8 55.76 -20.08 -19.84
C GLN A 8 54.54 -20.77 -20.45
N CYS A 9 53.36 -20.58 -19.89
CA CYS A 9 52.14 -20.94 -20.56
C CYS A 9 51.71 -19.80 -21.46
N SER A 10 51.94 -20.02 -22.78
CA SER A 10 51.61 -19.11 -23.86
C SER A 10 50.08 -18.86 -23.90
N ARG A 11 49.75 -17.59 -24.03
CA ARG A 11 48.44 -17.15 -24.50
C ARG A 11 48.20 -17.64 -25.94
N SER A 12 47.64 -18.82 -26.10
CA SER A 12 46.93 -19.16 -27.35
C SER A 12 46.19 -20.48 -27.17
N ARG A 13 44.90 -20.42 -27.50
CA ARG A 13 44.01 -21.58 -27.74
C ARG A 13 43.27 -22.18 -26.54
N CYS A 14 42.31 -21.41 -26.01
CA CYS A 14 41.02 -22.00 -25.61
C CYS A 14 39.91 -21.29 -26.44
N ARG A 15 39.85 -21.56 -27.73
CA ARG A 15 38.62 -21.42 -28.51
C ARG A 15 37.76 -22.61 -28.15
N ALA A 16 36.85 -22.43 -27.22
CA ALA A 16 35.73 -23.34 -27.07
C ALA A 16 34.97 -23.36 -28.40
N ARG A 17 34.92 -24.52 -28.99
CA ARG A 17 34.05 -24.81 -30.13
C ARG A 17 32.60 -24.68 -29.68
N TYR A 18 32.04 -23.52 -29.86
CA TYR A 18 30.59 -23.46 -30.02
C TYR A 18 30.28 -24.11 -31.35
N LEU A 19 29.67 -25.28 -31.28
CA LEU A 19 29.02 -25.91 -32.41
C LEU A 19 28.05 -24.87 -32.99
N CYS A 20 28.39 -24.37 -34.17
CA CYS A 20 27.46 -23.67 -35.04
C CYS A 20 26.25 -24.58 -35.24
N ALA A 21 25.11 -24.22 -34.70
CA ALA A 21 23.85 -24.72 -35.18
C ALA A 21 23.73 -24.36 -36.66
N PRO A 22 23.29 -25.26 -37.51
CA PRO A 22 23.13 -24.99 -38.94
C PRO A 22 22.13 -23.85 -39.11
N ALA A 23 22.45 -22.99 -40.08
CA ALA A 23 21.66 -21.86 -40.49
C ALA A 23 20.16 -22.19 -40.57
N SER A 24 19.37 -21.31 -39.97
CA SER A 24 17.94 -21.26 -40.02
C SER A 24 17.37 -21.69 -41.39
N MET A 25 16.78 -22.86 -41.48
CA MET A 25 15.73 -23.10 -42.44
C MET A 25 14.54 -22.21 -41.99
N THR A 26 14.45 -21.04 -42.57
CA THR A 26 13.20 -20.28 -42.62
C THR A 26 12.25 -21.08 -43.51
N VAL A 27 11.49 -21.99 -42.88
CA VAL A 27 10.32 -22.57 -43.53
C VAL A 27 9.32 -21.42 -43.63
N PRO A 28 8.89 -21.03 -44.85
CA PRO A 28 7.84 -20.04 -44.96
C PRO A 28 6.58 -20.66 -44.36
N ILE A 29 6.12 -20.14 -43.22
CA ILE A 29 4.82 -20.49 -42.67
C ILE A 29 3.78 -19.88 -43.59
N THR A 30 3.47 -20.59 -44.69
CA THR A 30 2.21 -20.38 -45.37
C THR A 30 1.11 -20.66 -44.35
N LYS A 31 0.18 -19.72 -44.18
CA LYS A 31 -1.05 -19.87 -43.43
C LYS A 31 -1.87 -21.07 -43.96
N LYS A 32 -1.42 -22.29 -43.69
CA LYS A 32 -2.27 -23.47 -43.80
C LYS A 32 -3.17 -23.43 -42.57
N THR A 33 -4.44 -23.20 -42.79
CA THR A 33 -5.48 -23.42 -41.80
C THR A 33 -5.28 -24.81 -41.21
N LEU A 34 -4.95 -24.87 -39.94
CA LEU A 34 -4.91 -26.12 -39.18
C LEU A 34 -6.25 -26.80 -39.38
N THR A 35 -6.22 -28.06 -39.84
CA THR A 35 -7.42 -28.86 -39.96
C THR A 35 -8.14 -28.94 -38.62
N GLU A 36 -9.46 -29.02 -38.62
CA GLU A 36 -10.25 -29.07 -37.37
C GLU A 36 -9.84 -30.27 -36.48
N GLU A 37 -9.34 -31.36 -37.08
CA GLU A 37 -8.76 -32.48 -36.34
C GLU A 37 -7.47 -32.13 -35.59
N ALA A 38 -6.58 -31.32 -36.20
CA ALA A 38 -5.37 -30.88 -35.55
C ALA A 38 -5.68 -29.89 -34.39
N LYS A 39 -6.71 -29.06 -34.56
CA LYS A 39 -7.22 -28.20 -33.47
C LYS A 39 -7.85 -29.03 -32.35
N ALA A 40 -8.60 -30.06 -32.65
CA ALA A 40 -9.19 -30.98 -31.69
C ALA A 40 -8.12 -31.80 -30.94
N ALA A 41 -7.06 -32.23 -31.63
CA ALA A 41 -5.94 -32.93 -31.02
C ALA A 41 -5.12 -32.03 -30.09
N LEU A 42 -4.85 -30.78 -30.49
CA LEU A 42 -4.22 -29.76 -29.63
C LEU A 42 -5.06 -29.47 -28.40
N LYS A 43 -6.38 -29.37 -28.54
CA LYS A 43 -7.30 -29.16 -27.41
C LYS A 43 -7.31 -30.36 -26.46
N ARG A 44 -7.25 -31.59 -26.97
CA ARG A 44 -7.13 -32.82 -26.15
C ARG A 44 -5.78 -32.90 -25.41
N LEU A 45 -4.68 -32.54 -26.06
CA LEU A 45 -3.36 -32.48 -25.44
C LEU A 45 -3.30 -31.42 -24.35
N ALA A 46 -3.87 -30.23 -24.54
CA ALA A 46 -3.96 -29.18 -23.57
C ALA A 46 -4.77 -29.60 -22.32
N VAL A 47 -5.87 -30.34 -22.51
CA VAL A 47 -6.69 -30.90 -21.44
C VAL A 47 -5.97 -32.04 -20.70
N GLN A 48 -5.21 -32.88 -21.40
CA GLN A 48 -4.42 -33.96 -20.79
C GLN A 48 -3.22 -33.46 -19.98
N GLN A 49 -2.61 -32.36 -20.39
CA GLN A 49 -1.48 -31.74 -19.66
C GLN A 49 -1.91 -30.92 -18.45
N ASN A 50 -3.19 -30.55 -18.33
CA ASN A 50 -3.70 -29.80 -17.20
C ASN A 50 -5.04 -30.36 -16.69
N PRO A 51 -5.03 -31.52 -15.98
CA PRO A 51 -6.25 -32.17 -15.50
C PRO A 51 -7.01 -31.39 -14.41
N ARG A 52 -6.61 -30.17 -14.11
CA ARG A 52 -7.20 -29.28 -13.09
C ARG A 52 -7.70 -27.94 -13.64
N VAL A 53 -7.87 -27.82 -14.96
CA VAL A 53 -8.69 -26.73 -15.48
C VAL A 53 -10.15 -27.17 -15.30
N PRO A 54 -10.90 -26.65 -14.32
CA PRO A 54 -12.31 -26.93 -14.23
C PRO A 54 -12.96 -26.42 -15.51
N GLU A 55 -13.74 -27.25 -16.16
CA GLU A 55 -14.74 -26.77 -17.12
C GLU A 55 -15.47 -25.63 -16.47
N ALA A 56 -15.48 -24.47 -17.11
CA ALA A 56 -16.28 -23.27 -16.84
C ALA A 56 -17.25 -23.35 -15.65
N SER A 57 -16.76 -23.78 -14.51
CA SER A 57 -17.44 -23.57 -13.24
C SER A 57 -17.30 -22.09 -12.94
N ASN A 58 -18.36 -21.44 -12.46
CA ASN A 58 -18.44 -20.07 -12.03
C ASN A 58 -17.46 -19.74 -10.84
N GLU A 59 -16.34 -20.44 -10.76
CA GLU A 59 -15.25 -20.12 -9.84
C GLU A 59 -14.56 -18.89 -10.39
N ARG A 60 -14.81 -17.79 -9.69
CA ARG A 60 -14.13 -16.52 -9.92
C ARG A 60 -12.65 -16.77 -9.90
N PRO A 61 -11.87 -16.24 -10.85
CA PRO A 61 -10.43 -16.24 -10.73
C PRO A 61 -10.11 -15.64 -9.35
N GLU A 62 -9.32 -16.36 -8.55
CA GLU A 62 -8.79 -15.83 -7.31
C GLU A 62 -8.07 -14.54 -7.65
N VAL A 63 -8.71 -13.46 -7.27
CA VAL A 63 -8.24 -12.13 -7.59
C VAL A 63 -6.98 -11.91 -6.80
N GLN A 64 -5.86 -11.93 -7.47
CA GLN A 64 -4.62 -11.47 -6.88
C GLN A 64 -4.79 -9.98 -6.58
N GLN A 65 -4.93 -9.69 -5.31
CA GLN A 65 -5.19 -8.36 -4.82
C GLN A 65 -3.91 -7.54 -4.96
N THR A 66 -3.97 -6.54 -5.80
CA THR A 66 -2.90 -5.55 -5.94
C THR A 66 -3.04 -4.54 -4.83
N LEU A 67 -2.03 -4.41 -4.03
CA LEU A 67 -1.94 -3.32 -3.07
C LEU A 67 -1.63 -2.03 -3.76
N ILE A 68 -2.51 -1.13 -3.55
CA ILE A 68 -2.30 0.25 -3.89
C ILE A 68 -1.93 0.93 -2.58
N ASN A 69 -0.69 1.40 -2.47
CA ASN A 69 -0.26 2.20 -1.33
C ASN A 69 -1.16 3.41 -1.22
N THR A 70 -2.11 3.36 -0.33
CA THR A 70 -2.74 4.57 0.17
C THR A 70 -1.98 4.95 1.42
N GLU A 71 -1.15 5.95 1.33
CA GLU A 71 -0.46 6.58 2.46
C GLU A 71 -1.41 7.39 3.34
N SER A 72 -2.65 6.95 3.47
CA SER A 72 -3.51 7.51 4.48
C SER A 72 -3.11 6.89 5.82
N GLY A 73 -2.53 7.68 6.71
CA GLY A 73 -2.10 7.29 8.04
C GLY A 73 -3.25 6.88 8.97
N SER A 74 -4.29 6.25 8.44
CA SER A 74 -5.44 5.76 9.17
C SER A 74 -5.25 4.30 9.56
N PRO A 75 -5.45 3.93 10.83
CA PRO A 75 -5.52 2.53 11.25
C PRO A 75 -6.56 1.74 10.46
N LEU A 76 -7.58 2.41 9.93
CA LEU A 76 -8.65 1.82 9.15
C LEU A 76 -8.19 1.27 7.80
N THR A 77 -7.09 1.77 7.25
CA THR A 77 -6.61 1.41 5.92
C THR A 77 -5.49 0.36 5.92
N ALA A 78 -4.94 0.05 7.09
CA ALA A 78 -3.76 -0.80 7.20
C ALA A 78 -3.92 -2.21 6.61
N PHE A 79 -5.14 -2.78 6.65
CA PHE A 79 -5.43 -4.07 6.05
C PHE A 79 -5.92 -3.98 4.60
N ALA A 80 -6.23 -2.78 4.13
CA ALA A 80 -6.71 -2.54 2.78
C ALA A 80 -5.58 -2.42 1.75
N HIS A 81 -4.34 -2.35 2.22
CA HIS A 81 -3.16 -2.21 1.40
C HIS A 81 -2.60 -3.56 0.99
N LEU A 82 -3.25 -4.18 0.05
CA LEU A 82 -2.71 -5.34 -0.64
C LEU A 82 -2.03 -4.87 -1.93
N ASP A 83 -0.72 -4.76 -1.95
CA ASP A 83 0.14 -4.46 -3.09
C ASP A 83 0.52 -5.78 -3.78
N ALA A 84 -0.34 -6.37 -4.53
CA ALA A 84 0.09 -7.42 -5.41
C ALA A 84 0.69 -6.74 -6.66
N ALA A 85 1.95 -6.95 -6.93
CA ALA A 85 2.44 -6.79 -8.28
C ALA A 85 1.51 -7.64 -9.16
N VAL A 86 0.69 -7.01 -9.99
CA VAL A 86 -0.23 -7.71 -10.87
C VAL A 86 0.62 -8.59 -11.76
N PRO A 87 0.54 -9.92 -11.68
CA PRO A 87 1.21 -10.76 -12.63
C PRO A 87 0.67 -10.33 -13.99
N ASN A 88 1.56 -10.15 -14.95
CA ASN A 88 1.16 -9.95 -16.32
C ASN A 88 0.27 -11.14 -16.70
N LEU A 89 -1.04 -10.95 -16.80
CA LEU A 89 -1.99 -12.02 -17.08
C LEU A 89 -1.67 -12.69 -18.45
N GLU A 90 -1.06 -11.95 -19.37
CA GLU A 90 -0.52 -12.55 -20.59
C GLU A 90 0.57 -13.58 -20.30
N SER A 91 1.44 -13.34 -19.30
CA SER A 91 2.46 -14.30 -18.92
C SER A 91 1.89 -15.48 -18.14
N SER A 92 0.83 -15.30 -17.35
CA SER A 92 0.24 -16.38 -16.54
C SER A 92 -0.57 -17.38 -17.36
N PHE A 93 -1.11 -16.98 -18.52
CA PHE A 93 -1.76 -17.92 -19.47
C PHE A 93 -0.80 -18.57 -20.47
N LEU A 94 0.36 -17.95 -20.71
CA LEU A 94 1.40 -18.45 -21.62
C LEU A 94 2.62 -19.00 -20.87
N ASP A 95 2.76 -18.67 -19.61
CA ASP A 95 3.90 -19.05 -18.80
C ASP A 95 3.60 -20.38 -18.10
N LEU A 96 4.14 -21.46 -18.64
CA LEU A 96 4.23 -22.78 -18.01
C LEU A 96 5.23 -22.74 -16.81
N ARG A 97 5.41 -21.60 -16.15
CA ARG A 97 6.29 -21.53 -15.00
C ARG A 97 5.76 -22.43 -13.89
N ASP A 98 6.66 -23.17 -13.29
CA ASP A 98 6.39 -23.86 -12.05
C ASP A 98 5.92 -22.81 -11.02
N PRO A 99 4.74 -22.96 -10.38
CA PRO A 99 4.24 -22.07 -9.33
C PRO A 99 5.22 -21.88 -8.15
N MET A 100 6.25 -22.72 -8.06
CA MET A 100 7.34 -22.63 -7.07
C MET A 100 8.47 -21.70 -7.51
N THR A 101 8.50 -21.29 -8.78
CA THR A 101 9.51 -20.37 -9.32
C THR A 101 9.04 -18.93 -9.14
N ALA A 102 9.88 -18.11 -8.52
CA ALA A 102 9.61 -16.68 -8.40
C ALA A 102 9.75 -15.97 -9.77
N PRO A 103 9.11 -14.81 -9.97
CA PRO A 103 9.23 -14.04 -11.22
C PRO A 103 10.65 -13.65 -11.62
N ASP A 104 11.58 -13.55 -10.65
CA ASP A 104 13.00 -13.32 -10.89
C ASP A 104 13.76 -14.57 -11.40
N GLY A 105 13.05 -15.70 -11.61
CA GLY A 105 13.61 -16.97 -12.07
C GLY A 105 14.24 -17.82 -10.95
N THR A 106 14.22 -17.39 -9.70
CA THR A 106 14.72 -18.17 -8.58
C THR A 106 13.70 -19.19 -8.08
N THR A 107 14.17 -20.33 -7.58
CA THR A 107 13.34 -21.34 -6.92
C THR A 107 13.68 -21.39 -5.43
N PRO A 108 13.12 -20.48 -4.62
CA PRO A 108 13.46 -20.40 -3.21
C PRO A 108 13.01 -21.65 -2.44
N THR A 109 13.87 -22.14 -1.57
CA THR A 109 13.56 -23.23 -0.65
C THR A 109 12.52 -22.78 0.40
N LYS A 110 11.80 -23.70 1.02
CA LYS A 110 10.82 -23.37 2.08
C LYS A 110 11.36 -22.44 3.17
N PRO A 111 12.58 -22.65 3.73
CA PRO A 111 13.18 -21.73 4.70
C PRO A 111 13.40 -20.31 4.12
N GLN A 112 13.80 -20.22 2.86
CA GLN A 112 13.99 -18.92 2.20
C GLN A 112 12.65 -18.19 1.98
N VAL A 113 11.58 -18.90 1.62
CA VAL A 113 10.23 -18.32 1.54
C VAL A 113 9.76 -17.79 2.90
N HIS A 114 9.97 -18.55 3.98
CA HIS A 114 9.65 -18.06 5.32
C HIS A 114 10.48 -16.83 5.70
N ARG A 115 11.77 -16.80 5.38
CA ARG A 115 12.63 -15.63 5.61
C ARG A 115 12.18 -14.42 4.80
N LEU A 116 11.81 -14.60 3.52
CA LEU A 116 11.25 -13.54 2.69
C LEU A 116 9.95 -13.00 3.28
N THR A 117 9.01 -13.88 3.61
CA THR A 117 7.73 -13.50 4.23
C THR A 117 7.93 -12.72 5.53
N ALA A 118 8.79 -13.22 6.42
CA ALA A 118 9.11 -12.55 7.67
C ALA A 118 9.81 -11.20 7.44
N GLY A 119 10.73 -11.11 6.46
CA GLY A 119 11.43 -9.88 6.13
C GLY A 119 10.51 -8.80 5.60
N PHE A 120 9.59 -9.15 4.70
CA PHE A 120 8.60 -8.19 4.18
C PHE A 120 7.58 -7.78 5.24
N ALA A 121 7.12 -8.72 6.09
CA ALA A 121 6.22 -8.39 7.19
C ALA A 121 6.88 -7.48 8.23
N LEU A 122 8.14 -7.77 8.60
CA LEU A 122 8.92 -6.95 9.51
C LEU A 122 9.22 -5.56 8.92
N GLY A 123 9.63 -5.50 7.65
CA GLY A 123 9.85 -4.25 6.94
C GLY A 123 8.57 -3.40 6.90
N ALA A 124 7.44 -4.01 6.57
CA ALA A 124 6.14 -3.35 6.60
C ALA A 124 5.81 -2.78 7.98
N LEU A 125 5.98 -3.55 9.06
CA LEU A 125 5.77 -3.11 10.42
C LEU A 125 6.68 -1.93 10.79
N LEU A 126 7.99 -2.09 10.58
CA LEU A 126 8.99 -1.12 11.04
C LEU A 126 8.94 0.22 10.28
N PHE A 127 8.56 0.24 9.01
CA PHE A 127 8.38 1.49 8.27
C PHE A 127 7.01 2.12 8.52
N THR A 128 5.95 1.32 8.70
CA THR A 128 4.62 1.86 8.93
C THR A 128 4.49 2.50 10.30
N ALA A 129 5.14 1.98 11.34
CA ALA A 129 5.01 2.52 12.69
C ALA A 129 5.48 3.99 12.80
N PRO A 130 6.69 4.38 12.37
CA PRO A 130 7.10 5.78 12.39
C PRO A 130 6.23 6.68 11.50
N MET A 131 5.84 6.20 10.32
CA MET A 131 5.01 6.99 9.42
C MET A 131 3.60 7.22 9.97
N ALA A 132 3.01 6.23 10.63
CA ALA A 132 1.73 6.38 11.31
C ALA A 132 1.83 7.36 12.49
N ALA A 133 2.90 7.28 13.28
CA ALA A 133 3.19 8.22 14.35
C ALA A 133 3.26 9.67 13.84
N LEU A 134 4.02 9.87 12.76
CA LEU A 134 4.20 11.19 12.16
C LEU A 134 2.88 11.72 11.58
N ASN A 135 2.20 10.95 10.74
CA ASN A 135 0.98 11.39 10.05
C ASN A 135 -0.19 11.65 11.00
N SER A 136 -0.39 10.75 11.98
CA SER A 136 -1.61 10.77 12.81
C SER A 136 -1.49 11.62 14.06
N VAL A 137 -0.28 11.88 14.54
CA VAL A 137 -0.06 12.55 15.84
C VAL A 137 0.92 13.72 15.72
N LEU A 138 2.16 13.45 15.32
CA LEU A 138 3.25 14.43 15.49
C LEU A 138 3.16 15.61 14.52
N ILE A 139 2.77 15.40 13.27
CA ILE A 139 2.57 16.49 12.29
C ILE A 139 1.37 17.36 12.68
N PRO A 140 0.16 16.81 12.98
CA PRO A 140 -0.93 17.62 13.50
C PRO A 140 -0.58 18.40 14.76
N GLN A 141 0.15 17.82 15.72
CA GLN A 141 0.62 18.53 16.92
C GLN A 141 1.57 19.68 16.57
N THR A 142 2.52 19.45 15.65
CA THR A 142 3.47 20.48 15.20
C THR A 142 2.74 21.65 14.54
N ILE A 143 1.77 21.35 13.67
CA ILE A 143 0.95 22.38 13.00
C ILE A 143 0.12 23.14 14.03
N SER A 144 -0.54 22.47 14.99
CA SER A 144 -1.27 23.11 16.08
C SER A 144 -0.42 24.12 16.86
N ARG A 145 0.84 23.77 17.11
CA ARG A 145 1.79 24.63 17.83
C ARG A 145 2.19 25.87 17.02
N LEU A 146 2.38 25.72 15.70
CA LEU A 146 2.92 26.78 14.86
C LEU A 146 1.86 27.70 14.24
N SER A 147 0.68 27.16 13.89
CA SER A 147 -0.34 27.87 13.10
C SER A 147 -1.56 28.33 13.90
N GLY A 148 -1.73 27.89 15.13
CA GLY A 148 -2.82 28.32 16.02
C GLY A 148 -4.21 28.16 15.36
N THR A 149 -4.83 29.28 14.92
CA THR A 149 -6.18 29.30 14.32
C THR A 149 -6.25 28.67 12.95
N ASP A 150 -5.18 28.72 12.15
CA ASP A 150 -5.16 28.28 10.75
C ASP A 150 -4.77 26.79 10.59
N ARG A 151 -4.60 26.09 11.71
CA ARG A 151 -4.11 24.69 11.76
C ARG A 151 -4.88 23.71 10.88
N VAL A 152 -6.19 23.87 10.72
CA VAL A 152 -7.03 22.99 9.88
C VAL A 152 -6.72 23.22 8.40
N THR A 153 -6.59 24.48 7.99
CA THR A 153 -6.26 24.86 6.61
C THR A 153 -4.84 24.43 6.25
N ASP A 154 -3.89 24.62 7.14
CA ASP A 154 -2.50 24.23 6.93
C ASP A 154 -2.34 22.70 6.83
N LEU A 155 -3.05 21.94 7.68
CA LEU A 155 -3.07 20.49 7.60
C LEU A 155 -3.73 20.00 6.30
N ALA A 156 -4.82 20.65 5.87
CA ALA A 156 -5.45 20.36 4.58
C ALA A 156 -4.50 20.60 3.42
N LEU A 157 -3.86 21.78 3.39
CA LEU A 157 -2.89 22.14 2.35
C LEU A 157 -1.73 21.15 2.30
N LEU A 158 -1.16 20.82 3.46
CA LEU A 158 -0.06 19.87 3.58
C LEU A 158 -0.47 18.49 3.09
N SER A 159 -1.68 18.03 3.42
CA SER A 159 -2.23 16.75 2.99
C SER A 159 -2.48 16.71 1.49
N VAL A 160 -3.03 17.78 0.90
CA VAL A 160 -3.27 17.89 -0.54
C VAL A 160 -1.96 17.89 -1.33
N VAL A 161 -1.02 18.77 -0.96
CA VAL A 161 0.27 18.88 -1.64
C VAL A 161 1.07 17.59 -1.46
N GLY A 162 1.08 17.02 -0.25
CA GLY A 162 1.74 15.76 0.05
C GLY A 162 1.20 14.58 -0.76
N THR A 163 -0.12 14.46 -0.87
CA THR A 163 -0.77 13.39 -1.65
C THR A 163 -0.45 13.50 -3.15
N LEU A 164 -0.50 14.72 -3.71
CA LEU A 164 -0.14 14.95 -5.11
C LEU A 164 1.35 14.65 -5.37
N LEU A 165 2.23 15.11 -4.48
CA LEU A 165 3.65 14.85 -4.59
C LEU A 165 3.95 13.35 -4.52
N THR A 166 3.37 12.65 -3.56
CA THR A 166 3.53 11.20 -3.40
C THR A 166 3.07 10.45 -4.63
N PHE A 167 1.92 10.81 -5.21
CA PHE A 167 1.46 10.21 -6.47
C PHE A 167 2.48 10.41 -7.61
N LEU A 168 3.00 11.62 -7.80
CA LEU A 168 3.99 11.91 -8.83
C LEU A 168 5.30 11.15 -8.58
N MET A 169 5.75 11.13 -7.32
CA MET A 169 6.99 10.43 -6.95
C MET A 169 6.86 8.91 -7.07
N ASN A 170 5.72 8.33 -6.71
CA ASN A 170 5.48 6.90 -6.89
C ASN A 170 5.60 6.49 -8.36
N ALA A 171 5.03 7.27 -9.28
CA ALA A 171 5.16 7.02 -10.71
C ALA A 171 6.62 7.10 -11.18
N TRP A 172 7.34 8.11 -10.71
CA TRP A 172 8.73 8.35 -11.11
C TRP A 172 9.69 7.33 -10.51
N ILE A 173 9.56 7.03 -9.22
CA ILE A 173 10.41 6.08 -8.49
C ILE A 173 10.20 4.64 -9.00
N SER A 174 8.96 4.25 -9.31
CA SER A 174 8.65 2.94 -9.87
C SER A 174 9.47 2.69 -11.14
N VAL A 175 9.36 3.60 -12.13
CA VAL A 175 10.12 3.50 -13.38
C VAL A 175 11.62 3.62 -13.15
N GLY A 176 12.05 4.55 -12.28
CA GLY A 176 13.46 4.75 -11.98
C GLY A 176 14.11 3.53 -11.33
N SER A 177 13.41 2.87 -10.41
CA SER A 177 13.93 1.67 -9.75
C SER A 177 13.98 0.46 -10.68
N ASP A 178 13.07 0.35 -11.66
CA ASP A 178 13.09 -0.70 -12.67
C ASP A 178 14.31 -0.61 -13.59
N HIS A 179 14.76 0.61 -13.88
CA HIS A 179 15.87 0.89 -14.76
C HIS A 179 17.19 1.20 -14.01
N SER A 180 17.30 0.77 -12.77
CA SER A 180 18.53 0.95 -11.99
C SER A 180 19.52 -0.19 -12.22
N TYR A 181 20.76 0.17 -12.56
CA TYR A 181 21.86 -0.75 -12.86
C TYR A 181 22.96 -0.58 -11.81
N CYS A 182 22.87 -1.32 -10.71
CA CYS A 182 23.78 -1.19 -9.58
C CYS A 182 24.31 -2.58 -9.14
N PRO A 183 25.56 -2.67 -8.65
CA PRO A 183 26.09 -3.90 -8.08
C PRO A 183 25.30 -4.43 -6.89
N LEU A 184 24.59 -3.55 -6.15
CA LEU A 184 23.75 -3.90 -5.01
C LEU A 184 22.34 -4.39 -5.41
N GLY A 185 22.05 -4.52 -6.72
CA GLY A 185 20.74 -4.83 -7.24
C GLY A 185 19.97 -3.59 -7.71
N ARG A 186 18.73 -3.79 -8.19
CA ARG A 186 17.87 -2.71 -8.72
C ARG A 186 17.18 -1.92 -7.62
N ARG A 187 16.70 -2.61 -6.58
CA ARG A 187 15.81 -2.06 -5.53
C ARG A 187 16.57 -1.56 -4.32
N THR A 188 17.61 -2.28 -3.90
CA THR A 188 18.37 -2.01 -2.68
C THR A 188 18.92 -0.57 -2.57
N PRO A 189 19.52 0.04 -3.63
CA PRO A 189 20.03 1.42 -3.53
C PRO A 189 18.94 2.45 -3.23
N TRP A 190 17.74 2.26 -3.79
CA TRP A 190 16.59 3.14 -3.56
C TRP A 190 16.10 3.04 -2.12
N ILE A 191 16.03 1.83 -1.57
CA ILE A 191 15.64 1.59 -0.18
C ILE A 191 16.62 2.28 0.78
N ILE A 192 17.94 2.15 0.52
CA ILE A 192 18.98 2.81 1.34
C ILE A 192 18.83 4.33 1.25
N ALA A 193 18.82 4.89 0.05
CA ALA A 193 18.71 6.33 -0.15
C ALA A 193 17.41 6.89 0.43
N GLY A 194 16.28 6.20 0.22
CA GLY A 194 14.99 6.57 0.77
C GLY A 194 14.97 6.55 2.30
N THR A 195 15.56 5.52 2.93
CA THR A 195 15.66 5.45 4.40
C THR A 195 16.47 6.61 4.96
N VAL A 196 17.63 6.89 4.36
CA VAL A 196 18.49 8.02 4.79
C VAL A 196 17.73 9.34 4.61
N LEU A 197 17.12 9.56 3.44
CA LEU A 197 16.37 10.79 3.17
C LEU A 197 15.20 10.97 4.16
N THR A 198 14.41 9.91 4.41
CA THR A 198 13.27 9.99 5.34
C THR A 198 13.75 10.29 6.75
N ALA A 199 14.73 9.54 7.25
CA ALA A 199 15.22 9.70 8.61
C ALA A 199 15.87 11.08 8.84
N THR A 200 16.69 11.55 7.90
CA THR A 200 17.32 12.88 8.00
C THR A 200 16.29 14.00 7.91
N SER A 201 15.30 13.87 7.03
CA SER A 201 14.21 14.85 6.90
C SER A 201 13.38 14.94 8.19
N VAL A 202 13.04 13.82 8.82
CA VAL A 202 12.32 13.80 10.12
C VAL A 202 13.19 14.38 11.23
N ALA A 203 14.48 14.08 11.26
CA ALA A 203 15.40 14.64 12.24
C ALA A 203 15.50 16.18 12.11
N ILE A 204 15.59 16.71 10.88
CA ILE A 204 15.60 18.17 10.67
C ILE A 204 14.25 18.78 11.00
N LEU A 205 13.15 18.11 10.61
CA LEU A 205 11.78 18.52 10.91
C LEU A 205 11.57 18.73 12.42
N SER A 206 12.17 17.89 13.27
CA SER A 206 12.08 18.00 14.72
C SER A 206 12.65 19.32 15.26
N ALA A 207 13.57 19.96 14.54
CA ALA A 207 14.19 21.21 14.92
C ALA A 207 13.54 22.45 14.26
N CYS A 208 12.52 22.27 13.39
CA CYS A 208 11.89 23.36 12.68
C CYS A 208 10.82 24.05 13.53
N ASP A 209 10.94 25.39 13.64
CA ASP A 209 9.93 26.28 14.29
C ASP A 209 9.28 27.25 13.30
N PHE A 210 9.49 27.04 12.02
CA PHE A 210 8.97 27.88 10.94
C PHE A 210 8.15 27.02 9.96
N MET A 211 6.85 27.34 9.80
CA MET A 211 5.90 26.51 9.04
C MET A 211 6.34 26.17 7.62
N PRO A 212 6.92 27.08 6.79
CA PRO A 212 7.42 26.72 5.47
C PRO A 212 8.52 25.66 5.48
N LEU A 213 9.39 25.63 6.48
CA LEU A 213 10.42 24.59 6.61
C LEU A 213 9.78 23.25 7.01
N VAL A 214 8.77 23.27 7.87
CA VAL A 214 7.99 22.06 8.22
C VAL A 214 7.38 21.46 6.96
N ILE A 215 6.76 22.26 6.10
CA ILE A 215 6.19 21.81 4.83
C ILE A 215 7.28 21.19 3.95
N VAL A 216 8.40 21.86 3.75
CA VAL A 216 9.47 21.39 2.88
C VAL A 216 10.05 20.06 3.37
N PHE A 217 10.40 19.94 4.66
CA PHE A 217 11.00 18.71 5.17
C PHE A 217 9.97 17.58 5.31
N TRP A 218 8.70 17.90 5.51
CA TRP A 218 7.63 16.91 5.41
C TRP A 218 7.51 16.34 3.99
N LEU A 219 7.55 17.19 2.96
CA LEU A 219 7.56 16.74 1.57
C LEU A 219 8.79 15.87 1.24
N PHE A 220 9.98 16.20 1.75
CA PHE A 220 11.15 15.33 1.62
C PHE A 220 10.97 13.99 2.36
N THR A 221 10.30 13.99 3.52
CA THR A 221 9.95 12.76 4.24
C THR A 221 9.06 11.86 3.38
N LEU A 222 8.05 12.42 2.71
CA LEU A 222 7.16 11.67 1.82
C LEU A 222 7.90 11.13 0.58
N ILE A 223 8.80 11.92 -0.02
CA ILE A 223 9.66 11.45 -1.14
C ILE A 223 10.52 10.27 -0.68
N GLY A 224 11.22 10.42 0.44
CA GLY A 224 12.07 9.36 0.99
C GLY A 224 11.28 8.10 1.32
N HIS A 225 10.08 8.25 1.89
CA HIS A 225 9.18 7.12 2.16
C HIS A 225 8.74 6.42 0.87
N ALA A 226 8.39 7.16 -0.18
CA ALA A 226 8.07 6.61 -1.49
C ALA A 226 9.27 5.85 -2.12
N MET A 227 10.51 6.35 -1.90
CA MET A 227 11.73 5.67 -2.34
C MET A 227 12.00 4.35 -1.60
N VAL A 228 11.40 4.13 -0.44
CA VAL A 228 11.42 2.84 0.28
C VAL A 228 10.25 1.97 -0.13
N SER A 229 9.04 2.49 -0.05
CA SER A 229 7.81 1.71 -0.20
C SER A 229 7.63 1.13 -1.59
N MET A 230 7.89 1.90 -2.65
CA MET A 230 7.73 1.43 -4.03
C MET A 230 8.72 0.31 -4.40
N PRO A 231 10.05 0.47 -4.21
CA PRO A 231 10.98 -0.61 -4.49
C PRO A 231 10.79 -1.84 -3.60
N LEU A 232 10.34 -1.66 -2.34
CA LEU A 232 10.07 -2.78 -1.44
C LEU A 232 8.85 -3.59 -1.91
N ALA A 233 7.80 -2.92 -2.38
CA ALA A 233 6.63 -3.55 -2.97
C ALA A 233 6.98 -4.30 -4.27
N ALA A 234 7.79 -3.69 -5.15
CA ALA A 234 8.27 -4.34 -6.35
C ALA A 234 9.14 -5.57 -6.04
N ALA A 235 10.06 -5.46 -5.06
CA ALA A 235 10.88 -6.59 -4.62
C ALA A 235 10.03 -7.74 -4.06
N PHE A 236 8.93 -7.44 -3.37
CA PHE A 236 7.96 -8.45 -2.92
C PHE A 236 7.37 -9.20 -4.12
N GLY A 237 6.86 -8.48 -5.11
CA GLY A 237 6.28 -9.08 -6.32
C GLY A 237 7.27 -9.90 -7.14
N GLU A 238 8.55 -9.50 -7.18
CA GLU A 238 9.61 -10.18 -7.96
C GLU A 238 10.15 -11.43 -7.27
N ARG A 239 10.22 -11.46 -5.93
CA ARG A 239 10.95 -12.51 -5.18
C ARG A 239 10.06 -13.55 -4.53
N VAL A 240 8.76 -13.26 -4.35
CA VAL A 240 7.85 -14.22 -3.74
C VAL A 240 7.18 -15.06 -4.82
N PRO A 241 7.34 -16.42 -4.80
CA PRO A 241 6.65 -17.30 -5.74
C PRO A 241 5.12 -17.18 -5.63
N ASP A 242 4.43 -17.32 -6.75
CA ASP A 242 2.98 -17.15 -6.84
C ASP A 242 2.22 -18.04 -5.86
N LYS A 243 2.67 -19.29 -5.66
CA LYS A 243 2.09 -20.23 -4.70
C LYS A 243 2.02 -19.71 -3.25
N PHE A 244 2.95 -18.86 -2.84
CA PHE A 244 3.05 -18.36 -1.46
C PHE A 244 2.69 -16.90 -1.33
N ARG A 245 2.37 -16.22 -2.45
CA ARG A 245 2.17 -14.76 -2.51
C ARG A 245 1.04 -14.29 -1.61
N ASP A 246 -0.14 -14.93 -1.69
CA ASP A 246 -1.30 -14.54 -0.89
C ASP A 246 -1.02 -14.64 0.61
N ARG A 247 -0.35 -15.73 1.02
CA ARG A 247 0.01 -15.92 2.42
C ARG A 247 1.07 -14.92 2.89
N ALA A 248 2.07 -14.63 2.06
CA ALA A 248 3.12 -13.68 2.37
C ALA A 248 2.56 -12.25 2.45
N ASP A 249 1.62 -11.92 1.56
CA ASP A 249 0.95 -10.64 1.53
C ASP A 249 0.04 -10.44 2.74
N ALA A 250 -0.70 -11.47 3.15
CA ALA A 250 -1.48 -11.42 4.39
C ALA A 250 -0.60 -11.12 5.61
N TRP A 251 0.59 -11.74 5.73
CA TRP A 251 1.53 -11.44 6.81
C TRP A 251 2.10 -10.02 6.71
N ARG A 252 2.37 -9.52 5.51
CA ARG A 252 2.78 -8.14 5.28
C ARG A 252 1.69 -7.16 5.73
N GLY A 253 0.42 -7.42 5.37
CA GLY A 253 -0.73 -6.64 5.81
C GLY A 253 -0.89 -6.61 7.33
N VAL A 254 -0.72 -7.77 8.00
CA VAL A 254 -0.69 -7.83 9.47
C VAL A 254 0.45 -6.97 10.03
N GLY A 255 1.65 -7.04 9.43
CA GLY A 255 2.78 -6.21 9.83
C GLY A 255 2.48 -4.72 9.72
N GLN A 256 1.89 -4.27 8.62
CA GLN A 256 1.46 -2.88 8.43
C GLN A 256 0.45 -2.43 9.48
N ALA A 257 -0.61 -3.21 9.68
CA ALA A 257 -1.65 -2.89 10.64
C ALA A 257 -1.13 -2.80 12.08
N PHE A 258 -0.30 -3.77 12.45
CA PHE A 258 0.31 -3.77 13.78
C PHE A 258 1.29 -2.60 13.94
N GLY A 259 2.09 -2.30 12.91
CA GLY A 259 2.98 -1.13 12.88
C GLY A 259 2.22 0.17 13.07
N GLN A 260 1.08 0.32 12.40
CA GLN A 260 0.25 1.52 12.51
C GLN A 260 -0.25 1.75 13.95
N VAL A 261 -0.78 0.72 14.59
CA VAL A 261 -1.25 0.81 15.98
C VAL A 261 -0.10 1.11 16.94
N LEU A 262 1.00 0.38 16.81
CA LEU A 262 2.19 0.61 17.63
C LEU A 262 2.73 2.03 17.46
N GLY A 263 2.78 2.53 16.22
CA GLY A 263 3.25 3.88 15.92
C GLY A 263 2.40 4.95 16.58
N ILE A 264 1.07 4.85 16.49
CA ILE A 264 0.15 5.80 17.12
C ILE A 264 0.29 5.76 18.65
N ILE A 265 0.22 4.56 19.25
CA ILE A 265 0.34 4.42 20.71
C ILE A 265 1.70 4.94 21.20
N ALA A 266 2.79 4.59 20.52
CA ALA A 266 4.12 5.07 20.90
C ALA A 266 4.23 6.60 20.77
N ALA A 267 3.66 7.20 19.71
CA ALA A 267 3.68 8.64 19.53
C ALA A 267 2.95 9.36 20.66
N VAL A 268 1.69 8.94 20.94
CA VAL A 268 0.91 9.59 22.03
C VAL A 268 1.50 9.31 23.41
N SER A 269 2.11 8.14 23.65
CA SER A 269 2.79 7.83 24.90
C SER A 269 4.04 8.68 25.12
N LEU A 270 4.86 8.86 24.07
CA LEU A 270 6.07 9.68 24.15
C LEU A 270 5.72 11.17 24.36
N THR A 271 4.72 11.69 23.67
CA THR A 271 4.30 13.09 23.82
C THR A 271 3.64 13.32 25.18
N TRP A 272 2.79 12.40 25.65
CA TRP A 272 2.12 12.50 26.94
C TRP A 272 3.09 12.41 28.13
N ALA A 273 3.98 11.43 28.13
CA ALA A 273 4.95 11.22 29.22
C ALA A 273 5.90 12.41 29.38
N ALA A 274 6.21 13.10 28.31
CA ALA A 274 7.09 14.26 28.37
C ALA A 274 6.33 15.55 28.68
N ASP A 275 5.03 15.66 28.36
CA ASP A 275 4.16 16.77 28.75
C ASP A 275 3.96 16.79 30.28
N ASP A 276 3.74 15.63 30.89
CA ASP A 276 3.64 15.48 32.35
C ASP A 276 4.95 15.88 33.07
N SER A 277 6.09 15.80 32.41
CA SER A 277 7.38 16.27 32.94
C SER A 277 7.60 17.79 32.82
N GLY A 278 6.69 18.52 32.16
CA GLY A 278 6.81 19.96 31.91
C GLY A 278 7.89 20.35 30.90
N TRP A 279 8.26 19.42 30.00
CA TRP A 279 9.32 19.65 29.01
C TRP A 279 8.74 20.13 27.67
N ASP A 280 9.07 21.36 27.25
CA ASP A 280 8.57 21.99 26.01
C ASP A 280 9.02 21.30 24.71
N GLY A 281 9.90 20.30 24.80
CA GLY A 281 10.50 19.59 23.67
C GLY A 281 9.85 18.26 23.32
N THR A 282 8.68 17.93 23.85
CA THR A 282 8.07 16.59 23.80
C THR A 282 7.88 16.05 22.38
N THR A 283 7.24 16.83 21.50
CA THR A 283 7.00 16.46 20.09
C THR A 283 8.31 16.35 19.32
N ARG A 284 9.29 17.20 19.61
CA ARG A 284 10.63 17.16 18.97
C ARG A 284 11.38 15.89 19.37
N PHE A 285 11.34 15.53 20.65
CA PHE A 285 11.97 14.31 21.16
C PHE A 285 11.33 13.07 20.50
N ALA A 286 10.01 13.00 20.45
CA ALA A 286 9.29 11.92 19.79
C ALA A 286 9.68 11.79 18.31
N MET A 287 9.78 12.90 17.56
CA MET A 287 10.24 12.90 16.17
C MET A 287 11.67 12.36 16.03
N MET A 288 12.60 12.73 16.92
CA MET A 288 13.97 12.20 16.91
C MET A 288 14.00 10.70 17.16
N VAL A 289 13.18 10.20 18.10
CA VAL A 289 13.05 8.76 18.34
C VAL A 289 12.55 8.05 17.08
N PHE A 290 11.53 8.58 16.40
CA PHE A 290 11.03 7.97 15.18
C PHE A 290 11.98 8.11 13.98
N ALA A 291 12.80 9.18 13.92
CA ALA A 291 13.88 9.26 12.96
C ALA A 291 14.91 8.12 13.15
N LEU A 292 15.27 7.83 14.40
CA LEU A 292 16.13 6.69 14.73
C LEU A 292 15.44 5.35 14.39
N CYS A 293 14.15 5.21 14.70
CA CYS A 293 13.37 4.02 14.35
C CYS A 293 13.36 3.78 12.82
N LEU A 294 13.31 4.82 11.99
CA LEU A 294 13.39 4.71 10.53
C LEU A 294 14.76 4.16 10.08
N VAL A 295 15.86 4.62 10.69
CA VAL A 295 17.19 4.06 10.41
C VAL A 295 17.24 2.59 10.77
N VAL A 296 16.76 2.23 11.97
CA VAL A 296 16.69 0.84 12.43
C VAL A 296 15.81 0.00 11.50
N ALA A 297 14.68 0.53 11.03
CA ALA A 297 13.79 -0.12 10.07
C ALA A 297 14.51 -0.45 8.77
N GLY A 298 15.26 0.50 8.21
CA GLY A 298 16.04 0.30 7.00
C GLY A 298 17.11 -0.76 7.16
N VAL A 299 17.90 -0.67 8.23
CA VAL A 299 18.96 -1.64 8.53
C VAL A 299 18.37 -3.03 8.76
N ALA A 300 17.35 -3.16 9.61
CA ALA A 300 16.70 -4.43 9.91
C ALA A 300 16.11 -5.09 8.65
N THR A 301 15.44 -4.31 7.81
CA THR A 301 14.86 -4.81 6.55
C THR A 301 15.94 -5.34 5.61
N LEU A 302 17.04 -4.61 5.45
CA LEU A 302 18.16 -5.03 4.59
C LEU A 302 18.90 -6.25 5.14
N LEU A 303 18.98 -6.44 6.45
CA LEU A 303 19.61 -7.60 7.08
C LEU A 303 18.75 -8.87 6.98
N VAL A 304 17.44 -8.72 7.13
CA VAL A 304 16.51 -9.87 7.11
C VAL A 304 16.22 -10.33 5.69
N LEU A 305 16.02 -9.39 4.76
CA LEU A 305 15.82 -9.74 3.35
C LEU A 305 17.09 -10.33 2.75
N PRO A 306 17.00 -11.40 1.94
CA PRO A 306 18.12 -11.89 1.15
C PRO A 306 18.69 -10.79 0.25
N PHE A 307 20.01 -10.80 0.03
CA PHE A 307 20.67 -9.87 -0.87
C PHE A 307 20.10 -10.00 -2.30
N GLU A 308 19.96 -8.85 -2.95
CA GLU A 308 19.57 -8.77 -4.36
C GLU A 308 20.79 -9.08 -5.24
N GLY A 309 20.58 -9.84 -6.32
CA GLY A 309 21.62 -10.06 -7.31
C GLY A 309 22.03 -8.76 -8.01
N SER A 310 23.30 -8.66 -8.42
CA SER A 310 23.77 -7.50 -9.20
C SER A 310 22.96 -7.32 -10.48
N SER A 311 22.49 -6.12 -10.75
CA SER A 311 21.78 -5.74 -11.98
C SER A 311 22.66 -5.09 -13.03
N SER A 312 23.96 -4.94 -12.77
CA SER A 312 24.90 -4.24 -13.65
C SER A 312 25.11 -4.90 -15.02
N TYR A 313 24.76 -6.19 -15.15
CA TYR A 313 24.88 -6.97 -16.40
C TYR A 313 23.62 -6.96 -17.27
N LEU A 314 22.51 -6.40 -16.77
CA LEU A 314 21.27 -6.34 -17.55
C LEU A 314 21.40 -5.35 -18.71
N PRO A 315 20.77 -5.66 -19.86
CA PRO A 315 20.76 -4.73 -20.98
C PRO A 315 20.09 -3.42 -20.58
N ARG A 316 20.71 -2.30 -20.95
CA ARG A 316 20.18 -0.98 -20.66
C ARG A 316 19.10 -0.61 -21.65
N GLU A 317 17.86 -0.64 -21.21
CA GLU A 317 16.73 -0.17 -21.98
C GLU A 317 16.49 1.33 -21.73
N GLY A 318 16.29 2.08 -22.81
CA GLY A 318 16.01 3.52 -22.73
C GLY A 318 14.58 3.79 -22.29
N VAL A 319 14.41 4.57 -21.22
CA VAL A 319 13.09 5.03 -20.75
C VAL A 319 12.54 6.11 -21.67
N LYS A 320 11.34 5.92 -22.21
CA LYS A 320 10.64 6.96 -22.98
C LYS A 320 9.86 7.87 -22.03
N LYS A 321 9.84 9.18 -22.30
CA LYS A 321 9.12 10.17 -21.47
C LYS A 321 7.64 9.85 -21.24
N GLY A 322 7.00 9.07 -22.13
CA GLY A 322 5.61 8.62 -22.00
C GLY A 322 5.38 7.45 -21.04
N ASP A 323 6.43 6.73 -20.65
CA ASP A 323 6.28 5.49 -19.87
C ASP A 323 5.86 5.75 -18.42
N TYR A 324 6.25 6.90 -17.85
CA TYR A 324 5.93 7.28 -16.48
C TYR A 324 4.42 7.36 -16.18
N PHE A 325 3.62 7.87 -17.12
CA PHE A 325 2.18 8.06 -16.93
C PHE A 325 1.31 7.20 -17.85
N SER A 326 1.91 6.44 -18.75
CA SER A 326 1.15 5.59 -19.69
C SER A 326 0.30 4.54 -19.00
N GLN A 327 0.75 4.06 -17.85
CA GLN A 327 0.07 3.08 -17.00
C GLN A 327 -1.22 3.61 -16.35
N TYR A 328 -1.34 4.94 -16.18
CA TYR A 328 -2.51 5.57 -15.53
C TYR A 328 -3.62 5.94 -16.51
N ARG A 329 -3.48 5.62 -17.81
CA ARG A 329 -4.52 5.93 -18.79
C ARG A 329 -5.74 5.05 -18.57
N PRO A 330 -6.94 5.65 -18.30
CA PRO A 330 -8.14 4.87 -18.08
C PRO A 330 -8.58 4.17 -19.38
N PRO A 331 -9.29 3.04 -19.28
CA PRO A 331 -9.83 2.35 -20.44
C PRO A 331 -10.90 3.20 -21.11
N LYS A 332 -10.92 3.19 -22.47
CA LYS A 332 -11.92 3.91 -23.23
C LYS A 332 -13.20 3.09 -23.37
N GLY A 333 -14.38 3.74 -23.28
CA GLY A 333 -15.67 3.10 -23.51
C GLY A 333 -16.13 2.12 -22.43
N ALA A 334 -15.63 2.21 -21.21
CA ALA A 334 -15.97 1.34 -20.08
C ALA A 334 -16.76 2.09 -18.99
N PRO A 335 -18.07 2.35 -19.13
CA PRO A 335 -18.83 3.11 -18.15
C PRO A 335 -18.83 2.44 -16.75
N LYS A 336 -18.88 1.12 -16.69
CA LYS A 336 -18.82 0.38 -15.42
C LYS A 336 -17.51 0.62 -14.66
N PHE A 337 -16.39 0.77 -15.38
CA PHE A 337 -15.10 1.12 -14.78
C PHE A 337 -15.17 2.49 -14.09
N PHE A 338 -15.75 3.50 -14.73
CA PHE A 338 -15.84 4.83 -14.13
C PHE A 338 -16.80 4.89 -12.93
N ILE A 339 -17.86 4.09 -12.92
CA ILE A 339 -18.75 3.96 -11.76
C ILE A 339 -17.98 3.31 -10.59
N ALA A 340 -17.25 2.22 -10.84
CA ALA A 340 -16.42 1.56 -9.83
C ALA A 340 -15.30 2.48 -9.32
N PHE A 341 -14.66 3.23 -10.22
CA PHE A 341 -13.65 4.25 -9.89
C PHE A 341 -14.24 5.32 -8.95
N ALA A 342 -15.41 5.85 -9.28
CA ALA A 342 -16.08 6.87 -8.45
C ALA A 342 -16.52 6.30 -7.10
N ALA A 343 -17.06 5.07 -7.06
CA ALA A 343 -17.42 4.41 -5.81
C ALA A 343 -16.19 4.27 -4.88
N ARG A 344 -15.06 3.81 -5.42
CA ARG A 344 -13.81 3.72 -4.66
C ARG A 344 -13.31 5.08 -4.20
N MET A 345 -13.35 6.09 -5.06
CA MET A 345 -12.92 7.45 -4.76
C MET A 345 -13.69 8.02 -3.54
N PHE A 346 -15.02 7.88 -3.52
CA PHE A 346 -15.83 8.35 -2.41
C PHE A 346 -15.64 7.53 -1.13
N ALA A 347 -15.42 6.23 -1.23
CA ALA A 347 -15.10 5.41 -0.07
C ALA A 347 -13.77 5.80 0.57
N ILE A 348 -12.74 6.09 -0.24
CA ILE A 348 -11.46 6.61 0.25
C ILE A 348 -11.62 8.02 0.83
N ALA A 349 -12.44 8.89 0.21
CA ALA A 349 -12.71 10.22 0.76
C ALA A 349 -13.33 10.16 2.16
N ALA A 350 -14.25 9.22 2.39
CA ALA A 350 -14.87 9.01 3.69
C ALA A 350 -13.83 8.65 4.78
N THR A 351 -12.93 7.74 4.49
CA THR A 351 -11.94 7.25 5.46
C THR A 351 -10.79 8.22 5.67
N SER A 352 -10.23 8.76 4.58
CA SER A 352 -9.10 9.68 4.65
C SER A 352 -9.45 11.01 5.29
N GLY A 353 -10.67 11.52 5.08
CA GLY A 353 -11.16 12.73 5.72
C GLY A 353 -11.10 12.64 7.24
N ILE A 354 -11.59 11.53 7.82
CA ILE A 354 -11.51 11.33 9.28
C ILE A 354 -10.05 11.14 9.72
N ALA A 355 -9.28 10.34 8.97
CA ALA A 355 -7.91 10.01 9.32
C ALA A 355 -6.98 11.23 9.43
N ILE A 356 -7.14 12.20 8.54
CA ILE A 356 -6.33 13.43 8.52
C ILE A 356 -6.59 14.29 9.76
N TYR A 357 -7.86 14.42 10.16
CA TYR A 357 -8.26 15.31 11.26
C TYR A 357 -8.50 14.59 12.58
N GLN A 358 -8.20 13.29 12.69
CA GLN A 358 -8.49 12.48 13.87
C GLN A 358 -7.81 13.00 15.15
N TRP A 359 -6.62 13.63 15.05
CA TRP A 359 -5.93 14.22 16.19
C TRP A 359 -6.73 15.42 16.74
N TYR A 360 -7.15 16.35 15.87
CA TYR A 360 -7.93 17.52 16.28
C TYR A 360 -9.32 17.12 16.76
N LEU A 361 -9.90 16.07 16.17
CA LEU A 361 -11.15 15.49 16.68
C LEU A 361 -10.98 14.98 18.12
N ALA A 362 -9.90 14.26 18.41
CA ALA A 362 -9.64 13.74 19.75
C ALA A 362 -9.30 14.85 20.77
N GLN A 363 -8.62 15.90 20.33
CA GLN A 363 -8.19 17.01 21.18
C GLN A 363 -9.32 17.99 21.48
N ASP A 364 -10.08 18.40 20.46
CA ASP A 364 -11.01 19.52 20.55
C ASP A 364 -12.47 19.15 20.22
N GLY A 365 -12.67 18.08 19.43
CA GLY A 365 -13.98 17.73 18.88
C GLY A 365 -14.87 16.95 19.84
N LEU A 366 -14.31 16.22 20.78
CA LEU A 366 -15.07 15.31 21.67
C LEU A 366 -15.49 15.96 22.99
N GLY A 367 -15.09 17.21 23.25
CA GLY A 367 -15.34 17.91 24.52
C GLY A 367 -14.45 17.36 25.65
N ASP A 368 -15.00 17.31 26.88
CA ASP A 368 -14.23 16.84 28.04
C ASP A 368 -14.02 15.30 27.95
N VAL A 369 -12.81 14.91 27.58
CA VAL A 369 -12.34 13.52 27.52
C VAL A 369 -11.34 13.19 28.63
N SER A 370 -11.20 14.06 29.64
CA SER A 370 -10.24 13.91 30.76
C SER A 370 -10.43 12.61 31.55
N GLN A 371 -11.68 12.10 31.58
CA GLN A 371 -12.06 10.85 32.27
C GLN A 371 -11.66 9.59 31.45
N VAL A 372 -11.31 9.73 30.17
CA VAL A 372 -10.91 8.59 29.35
C VAL A 372 -9.48 8.22 29.71
N ALA A 373 -9.27 7.00 30.17
CA ALA A 373 -7.95 6.50 30.51
C ALA A 373 -7.72 5.13 29.84
N MET A 374 -6.58 4.97 29.19
CA MET A 374 -6.16 3.70 28.59
C MET A 374 -4.63 3.62 28.57
N PHE A 375 -4.07 2.48 28.94
CA PHE A 375 -2.61 2.26 29.01
C PHE A 375 -1.83 3.27 29.85
N GLY A 376 -2.46 3.85 30.88
CA GLY A 376 -1.85 4.90 31.70
C GLY A 376 -1.88 6.31 31.07
N LEU A 377 -2.50 6.46 29.91
CA LEU A 377 -2.72 7.72 29.20
C LEU A 377 -4.10 8.28 29.54
N SER A 378 -4.27 9.60 29.48
CA SER A 378 -5.54 10.28 29.71
C SER A 378 -5.85 11.27 28.56
N GLY A 379 -7.11 11.70 28.46
CA GLY A 379 -7.54 12.71 27.50
C GLY A 379 -7.40 12.28 26.03
N ALA A 380 -6.99 13.17 25.16
CA ALA A 380 -6.85 12.95 23.72
C ALA A 380 -5.90 11.78 23.38
N ALA A 381 -4.83 11.60 24.16
CA ALA A 381 -3.88 10.50 23.98
C ALA A 381 -4.54 9.13 24.22
N ALA A 382 -5.37 9.03 25.24
CA ALA A 382 -6.15 7.82 25.52
C ALA A 382 -7.16 7.54 24.41
N VAL A 383 -7.90 8.55 23.95
CA VAL A 383 -8.86 8.44 22.85
C VAL A 383 -8.20 7.95 21.58
N MET A 384 -7.07 8.51 21.18
CA MET A 384 -6.31 8.07 20.01
C MET A 384 -5.85 6.62 20.14
N SER A 385 -5.42 6.20 21.32
CA SER A 385 -5.02 4.82 21.61
C SER A 385 -6.21 3.86 21.52
N VAL A 386 -7.35 4.24 22.08
CA VAL A 386 -8.61 3.47 22.00
C VAL A 386 -9.04 3.31 20.55
N MET A 387 -9.05 4.41 19.78
CA MET A 387 -9.39 4.38 18.35
C MET A 387 -8.46 3.46 17.55
N ALA A 388 -7.15 3.56 17.76
CA ALA A 388 -6.17 2.74 17.06
C ALA A 388 -6.37 1.25 17.35
N VAL A 389 -6.52 0.87 18.63
CA VAL A 389 -6.73 -0.52 19.02
C VAL A 389 -8.08 -1.05 18.54
N ALA A 390 -9.15 -0.29 18.70
CA ALA A 390 -10.48 -0.71 18.25
C ALA A 390 -10.54 -0.90 16.73
N ALA A 391 -9.98 0.03 15.96
CA ALA A 391 -9.88 -0.08 14.51
C ALA A 391 -9.05 -1.30 14.09
N PHE A 392 -7.94 -1.57 14.78
CA PHE A 392 -7.12 -2.76 14.53
C PHE A 392 -7.90 -4.04 14.77
N VAL A 393 -8.60 -4.15 15.90
CA VAL A 393 -9.41 -5.33 16.24
C VAL A 393 -10.51 -5.53 15.18
N GLY A 394 -11.23 -4.47 14.81
CA GLY A 394 -12.24 -4.51 13.76
C GLY A 394 -11.68 -4.97 12.42
N SER A 395 -10.55 -4.41 12.00
CA SER A 395 -9.86 -4.75 10.77
C SER A 395 -9.34 -6.19 10.77
N LEU A 396 -8.80 -6.67 11.88
CA LEU A 396 -8.34 -8.05 12.04
C LEU A 396 -9.49 -9.05 11.93
N LEU A 397 -10.61 -8.77 12.60
CA LEU A 397 -11.82 -9.59 12.51
C LEU A 397 -12.36 -9.63 11.07
N ALA A 398 -12.38 -8.49 10.39
CA ALA A 398 -12.77 -8.41 8.99
C ALA A 398 -11.86 -9.26 8.09
N ALA A 399 -10.54 -9.14 8.25
CA ALA A 399 -9.57 -9.91 7.47
C ALA A 399 -9.74 -11.43 7.66
N LEU A 400 -9.98 -11.89 8.90
CA LEU A 400 -10.23 -13.29 9.21
C LEU A 400 -11.54 -13.81 8.61
N LEU A 401 -12.56 -12.96 8.52
CA LEU A 401 -13.89 -13.32 8.02
C LEU A 401 -14.05 -13.07 6.51
N LEU A 402 -13.19 -12.27 5.88
CA LEU A 402 -13.32 -11.84 4.49
C LEU A 402 -13.51 -13.02 3.53
N GLY A 403 -12.72 -14.07 3.66
CA GLY A 403 -12.82 -15.26 2.83
C GLY A 403 -14.13 -16.04 3.03
N ARG A 404 -14.72 -15.99 4.23
CA ARG A 404 -16.06 -16.59 4.48
C ARG A 404 -17.16 -15.71 3.91
N ILE A 405 -17.07 -14.40 4.11
CA ILE A 405 -18.02 -13.41 3.57
C ILE A 405 -18.04 -13.48 2.04
N ALA A 406 -16.88 -13.47 1.38
CA ALA A 406 -16.80 -13.55 -0.07
C ALA A 406 -17.42 -14.82 -0.66
N ARG A 407 -17.33 -15.95 0.04
CA ARG A 407 -17.93 -17.22 -0.39
C ARG A 407 -19.41 -17.34 -0.06
N ALA A 408 -19.90 -16.65 0.98
CA ALA A 408 -21.30 -16.72 1.40
C ALA A 408 -22.26 -16.06 0.41
N PHE A 409 -21.78 -15.07 -0.36
CA PHE A 409 -22.60 -14.32 -1.29
C PHE A 409 -22.20 -14.60 -2.73
N LYS A 410 -23.19 -14.97 -3.57
CA LYS A 410 -22.99 -15.17 -5.01
C LYS A 410 -22.67 -13.84 -5.73
N ASP A 411 -23.24 -12.74 -5.26
CA ASP A 411 -23.01 -11.39 -5.79
C ASP A 411 -22.15 -10.58 -4.82
N SER A 412 -20.95 -10.19 -5.28
CA SER A 412 -20.00 -9.39 -4.49
C SER A 412 -20.52 -8.00 -4.13
N ARG A 413 -21.57 -7.51 -4.78
CA ARG A 413 -22.14 -6.19 -4.47
C ARG A 413 -22.84 -6.20 -3.12
N ILE A 414 -23.52 -7.31 -2.77
CA ILE A 414 -24.27 -7.42 -1.50
C ILE A 414 -23.35 -7.16 -0.29
N PRO A 415 -22.22 -7.88 -0.11
CA PRO A 415 -21.35 -7.61 1.02
C PRO A 415 -20.65 -6.24 0.94
N ALA A 416 -20.39 -5.70 -0.27
CA ALA A 416 -19.84 -4.36 -0.42
C ALA A 416 -20.82 -3.27 0.05
N ILE A 417 -22.11 -3.38 -0.32
CA ILE A 417 -23.16 -2.44 0.10
C ILE A 417 -23.43 -2.58 1.59
N ALA A 418 -23.48 -3.81 2.11
CA ALA A 418 -23.64 -4.04 3.54
C ALA A 418 -22.51 -3.42 4.35
N ALA A 419 -21.26 -3.51 3.85
CA ALA A 419 -20.12 -2.84 4.45
C ALA A 419 -20.23 -1.31 4.40
N CYS A 420 -20.69 -0.72 3.28
CA CYS A 420 -20.97 0.73 3.22
C CYS A 420 -22.02 1.14 4.25
N LEU A 421 -23.11 0.41 4.37
CA LEU A 421 -24.16 0.68 5.36
C LEU A 421 -23.64 0.57 6.79
N LEU A 422 -22.87 -0.49 7.09
CA LEU A 422 -22.25 -0.65 8.41
C LEU A 422 -21.29 0.51 8.73
N PHE A 423 -20.51 0.97 7.75
CA PHE A 423 -19.65 2.14 7.93
C PHE A 423 -20.46 3.41 8.21
N VAL A 424 -21.55 3.64 7.45
CA VAL A 424 -22.43 4.80 7.68
C VAL A 424 -23.03 4.75 9.10
N VAL A 425 -23.51 3.59 9.54
CA VAL A 425 -24.00 3.41 10.91
C VAL A 425 -22.88 3.70 11.92
N ALA A 426 -21.68 3.18 11.69
CA ALA A 426 -20.54 3.39 12.57
C ALA A 426 -20.19 4.88 12.74
N VAL A 427 -20.12 5.64 11.64
CA VAL A 427 -19.74 7.07 11.70
C VAL A 427 -20.86 7.97 12.25
N VAL A 428 -22.08 7.50 12.35
CA VAL A 428 -23.18 8.21 13.01
C VAL A 428 -23.12 8.07 14.53
N LEU A 429 -22.52 7.00 15.07
CA LEU A 429 -22.43 6.78 16.51
C LEU A 429 -21.87 7.96 17.31
N PRO A 430 -20.75 8.60 16.92
CA PRO A 430 -20.22 9.77 17.63
C PRO A 430 -21.11 11.02 17.60
N LEU A 431 -22.11 11.05 16.70
CA LEU A 431 -23.11 12.14 16.60
C LEU A 431 -24.32 11.92 17.52
N THR A 432 -24.42 10.73 18.13
CA THR A 432 -25.52 10.41 19.04
C THR A 432 -25.20 10.87 20.48
N PRO A 433 -26.21 11.02 21.36
CA PRO A 433 -26.03 11.44 22.74
C PRO A 433 -25.46 10.34 23.67
N ILE A 434 -24.81 9.32 23.11
CA ILE A 434 -24.11 8.28 23.85
C ILE A 434 -22.79 8.86 24.40
N ASP A 435 -22.25 8.26 25.47
CA ASP A 435 -20.92 8.62 25.96
C ASP A 435 -19.92 8.66 24.79
N ARG A 436 -19.30 9.83 24.58
CA ARG A 436 -18.50 10.12 23.39
C ARG A 436 -17.29 9.19 23.24
N ALA A 437 -16.67 8.82 24.36
CA ALA A 437 -15.55 7.89 24.33
C ALA A 437 -15.97 6.50 23.86
N MET A 438 -17.08 6.00 24.38
CA MET A 438 -17.68 4.74 23.96
C MET A 438 -18.11 4.79 22.48
N ALA A 439 -18.78 5.85 22.06
CA ALA A 439 -19.24 6.05 20.70
C ALA A 439 -18.09 6.05 19.69
N VAL A 440 -16.97 6.72 20.02
CA VAL A 440 -15.76 6.76 19.18
C VAL A 440 -15.04 5.41 19.14
N ALA A 441 -15.00 4.67 20.24
CA ALA A 441 -14.45 3.32 20.26
C ALA A 441 -15.27 2.36 19.38
N LEU A 442 -16.59 2.40 19.49
CA LEU A 442 -17.49 1.61 18.65
C LEU A 442 -17.41 2.00 17.17
N TYR A 443 -17.34 3.31 16.90
CA TYR A 443 -17.09 3.82 15.57
C TYR A 443 -15.81 3.19 15.00
N ALA A 444 -14.69 3.30 15.69
CA ALA A 444 -13.40 2.81 15.20
C ALA A 444 -13.43 1.29 14.94
N LEU A 445 -14.07 0.52 15.81
CA LEU A 445 -14.24 -0.92 15.68
C LEU A 445 -15.05 -1.28 14.42
N PHE A 446 -16.25 -0.73 14.29
CA PHE A 446 -17.16 -1.08 13.20
C PHE A 446 -16.75 -0.46 11.87
N ALA A 447 -16.21 0.76 11.86
CA ALA A 447 -15.70 1.39 10.65
C ALA A 447 -14.44 0.66 10.13
N GLY A 448 -13.55 0.22 11.04
CA GLY A 448 -12.40 -0.61 10.68
C GLY A 448 -12.80 -1.93 10.05
N PHE A 449 -13.77 -2.63 10.64
CA PHE A 449 -14.35 -3.84 10.08
C PHE A 449 -14.98 -3.59 8.71
N ALA A 450 -15.87 -2.61 8.63
CA ALA A 450 -16.63 -2.31 7.42
C ALA A 450 -15.72 -1.91 6.25
N TYR A 451 -14.72 -1.08 6.53
CA TYR A 451 -13.79 -0.63 5.49
C TYR A 451 -12.97 -1.78 4.88
N VAL A 452 -12.43 -2.67 5.71
CA VAL A 452 -11.66 -3.83 5.21
C VAL A 452 -12.53 -4.79 4.39
N VAL A 453 -13.78 -5.03 4.82
CA VAL A 453 -14.72 -5.83 4.03
C VAL A 453 -15.03 -5.14 2.69
N TYR A 454 -15.34 -3.85 2.73
CA TYR A 454 -15.60 -3.09 1.50
C TYR A 454 -14.41 -3.11 0.55
N ASP A 455 -13.21 -2.81 1.03
CA ASP A 455 -12.01 -2.75 0.19
C ASP A 455 -11.70 -4.11 -0.43
N GLY A 456 -11.68 -5.18 0.37
CA GLY A 456 -11.40 -6.52 -0.12
C GLY A 456 -12.41 -7.03 -1.14
N VAL A 457 -13.72 -6.74 -0.94
CA VAL A 457 -14.77 -7.14 -1.89
C VAL A 457 -14.79 -6.24 -3.13
N SER A 458 -14.58 -4.93 -2.97
CA SER A 458 -14.60 -3.97 -4.06
C SER A 458 -13.46 -4.19 -5.05
N GLN A 459 -12.32 -4.71 -4.62
CA GLN A 459 -11.21 -5.05 -5.53
C GLN A 459 -11.64 -6.13 -6.54
N GLY A 460 -12.31 -7.19 -6.09
CA GLY A 460 -12.87 -8.19 -6.98
C GLY A 460 -13.91 -7.62 -7.94
N LEU A 461 -14.75 -6.72 -7.46
CA LEU A 461 -15.74 -6.02 -8.27
C LEU A 461 -15.08 -5.12 -9.32
N ASN A 462 -14.03 -4.38 -8.95
CA ASN A 462 -13.27 -3.53 -9.83
C ASN A 462 -12.63 -4.33 -10.98
N LEU A 463 -12.06 -5.49 -10.69
CA LEU A 463 -11.50 -6.38 -11.71
C LEU A 463 -12.57 -6.91 -12.67
N ALA A 464 -13.77 -7.22 -12.16
CA ALA A 464 -14.89 -7.66 -13.00
C ALA A 464 -15.42 -6.57 -13.94
N THR A 465 -15.13 -5.28 -13.69
CA THR A 465 -15.51 -4.16 -14.56
C THR A 465 -14.50 -3.84 -15.65
N LEU A 466 -13.36 -4.54 -15.69
CA LEU A 466 -12.32 -4.28 -16.68
C LEU A 466 -12.73 -4.80 -18.06
N PRO A 467 -12.61 -3.98 -19.12
CA PRO A 467 -13.04 -4.36 -20.45
C PRO A 467 -12.08 -5.35 -21.15
N ASP A 468 -10.81 -5.36 -20.75
CA ASP A 468 -9.78 -6.18 -21.38
C ASP A 468 -8.84 -6.80 -20.35
N VAL A 469 -8.81 -8.14 -20.32
CA VAL A 469 -7.95 -8.94 -19.43
C VAL A 469 -6.46 -8.71 -19.74
N ARG A 470 -6.10 -8.28 -20.95
CA ARG A 470 -4.71 -8.01 -21.34
C ARG A 470 -4.14 -6.70 -20.76
N SER A 471 -5.00 -5.79 -20.33
CA SER A 471 -4.60 -4.48 -19.81
C SER A 471 -4.86 -4.31 -18.30
N VAL A 472 -4.97 -5.40 -17.54
CA VAL A 472 -5.30 -5.40 -16.09
C VAL A 472 -4.35 -4.52 -15.30
N GLY A 473 -3.02 -4.65 -15.50
CA GLY A 473 -2.03 -3.84 -14.76
C GLY A 473 -2.23 -2.34 -14.97
N ARG A 474 -2.49 -1.91 -16.22
CA ARG A 474 -2.78 -0.51 -16.54
C ARG A 474 -4.08 -0.03 -15.89
N SER A 475 -5.10 -0.84 -15.92
CA SER A 475 -6.40 -0.49 -15.35
C SER A 475 -6.37 -0.42 -13.84
N LEU A 476 -5.59 -1.29 -13.18
CA LEU A 476 -5.36 -1.22 -11.74
C LEU A 476 -4.52 0.01 -11.33
N ALA A 477 -3.50 0.37 -12.12
CA ALA A 477 -2.80 1.62 -11.93
C ALA A 477 -3.75 2.83 -12.09
N ALA A 478 -4.71 2.79 -13.02
CA ALA A 478 -5.73 3.81 -13.12
C ALA A 478 -6.66 3.85 -11.89
N PHE A 479 -6.97 2.70 -11.25
CA PHE A 479 -7.72 2.69 -9.98
C PHE A 479 -6.93 3.32 -8.82
N SER A 480 -5.59 3.33 -8.86
CA SER A 480 -4.80 4.04 -7.83
C SER A 480 -5.06 5.55 -7.83
N LEU A 481 -5.43 6.12 -8.98
CA LEU A 481 -5.89 7.50 -9.06
C LEU A 481 -7.15 7.74 -8.21
N ALA A 482 -8.06 6.77 -8.10
CA ALA A 482 -9.24 6.90 -7.25
C ALA A 482 -8.85 7.09 -5.77
N ASN A 483 -7.79 6.44 -5.31
CA ASN A 483 -7.30 6.62 -3.95
C ASN A 483 -6.73 8.04 -3.75
N THR A 484 -5.90 8.50 -4.71
CA THR A 484 -5.33 9.86 -4.67
C THR A 484 -6.44 10.93 -4.67
N PHE A 485 -7.37 10.86 -5.63
CA PHE A 485 -8.48 11.81 -5.68
C PHE A 485 -9.41 11.70 -4.47
N GLY A 486 -9.66 10.49 -3.98
CA GLY A 486 -10.43 10.27 -2.76
C GLY A 486 -9.80 10.95 -1.55
N SER A 487 -8.50 10.76 -1.33
CA SER A 487 -7.78 11.41 -0.23
C SER A 487 -7.79 12.94 -0.36
N LEU A 488 -7.64 13.47 -1.57
CA LEU A 488 -7.76 14.92 -1.82
C LEU A 488 -9.15 15.46 -1.48
N ILE A 489 -10.19 14.80 -1.96
CA ILE A 489 -11.59 15.19 -1.69
C ILE A 489 -11.87 15.11 -0.19
N GLY A 490 -11.46 14.03 0.48
CA GLY A 490 -11.63 13.87 1.92
C GLY A 490 -10.96 15.01 2.72
N ALA A 491 -9.69 15.31 2.39
CA ALA A 491 -8.96 16.40 3.03
C ALA A 491 -9.66 17.75 2.87
N VAL A 492 -10.04 18.11 1.64
CA VAL A 492 -10.59 19.43 1.30
C VAL A 492 -12.02 19.59 1.85
N VAL A 493 -12.90 18.60 1.64
CA VAL A 493 -14.30 18.70 2.07
C VAL A 493 -14.41 18.74 3.59
N CYS A 494 -13.61 17.93 4.32
CA CYS A 494 -13.58 18.00 5.77
C CYS A 494 -13.00 19.33 6.27
N ALA A 495 -11.95 19.87 5.63
CA ALA A 495 -11.43 21.19 5.98
C ALA A 495 -12.48 22.30 5.82
N ILE A 496 -13.18 22.30 4.69
CA ILE A 496 -14.26 23.28 4.44
C ILE A 496 -15.37 23.12 5.47
N ALA A 497 -15.78 21.88 5.78
CA ALA A 497 -16.81 21.62 6.77
C ALA A 497 -16.43 22.18 8.15
N ILE A 498 -15.20 21.93 8.62
CA ILE A 498 -14.70 22.48 9.89
C ILE A 498 -14.58 24.01 9.84
N ALA A 499 -14.02 24.57 8.76
CA ALA A 499 -13.81 26.02 8.62
C ALA A 499 -15.12 26.80 8.61
N VAL A 500 -16.18 26.26 8.04
CA VAL A 500 -17.51 26.91 7.97
C VAL A 500 -18.26 26.80 9.29
N THR A 501 -18.18 25.68 9.99
CA THR A 501 -19.02 25.39 11.15
C THR A 501 -18.28 25.56 12.50
N GLY A 502 -16.95 25.44 12.50
CA GLY A 502 -16.14 25.34 13.71
C GLY A 502 -16.22 23.99 14.42
N GLU A 503 -17.04 23.04 13.92
CA GLU A 503 -17.35 21.78 14.59
C GLU A 503 -16.61 20.60 13.97
N TYR A 504 -15.71 19.96 14.73
CA TYR A 504 -14.96 18.79 14.27
C TYR A 504 -15.83 17.54 14.08
N LEU A 505 -16.94 17.42 14.82
CA LEU A 505 -17.86 16.27 14.70
C LEU A 505 -18.51 16.17 13.33
N LEU A 506 -18.58 17.27 12.57
CA LEU A 506 -19.15 17.29 11.21
C LEU A 506 -18.35 16.43 10.23
N ILE A 507 -17.09 16.13 10.52
CA ILE A 507 -16.27 15.20 9.72
C ILE A 507 -16.99 13.85 9.58
N PHE A 508 -17.63 13.38 10.64
CA PHE A 508 -18.39 12.12 10.60
C PHE A 508 -19.59 12.20 9.66
N ALA A 509 -20.30 13.31 9.64
CA ALA A 509 -21.43 13.52 8.72
C ALA A 509 -20.96 13.56 7.25
N VAL A 510 -19.84 14.23 6.97
CA VAL A 510 -19.20 14.24 5.64
C VAL A 510 -18.80 12.83 5.23
N ALA A 511 -18.16 12.08 6.12
CA ALA A 511 -17.74 10.70 5.86
C ALA A 511 -18.94 9.76 5.60
N ALA A 512 -20.04 9.92 6.38
CA ALA A 512 -21.30 9.21 6.14
C ALA A 512 -21.86 9.48 4.74
N GLY A 513 -21.89 10.76 4.33
CA GLY A 513 -22.33 11.16 3.00
C GLY A 513 -21.48 10.57 1.88
N CYS A 514 -20.17 10.67 1.98
CA CYS A 514 -19.24 10.09 1.01
C CYS A 514 -19.39 8.56 0.91
N MET A 515 -19.49 7.86 2.03
CA MET A 515 -19.66 6.39 2.02
C MET A 515 -21.04 5.98 1.51
N ALA A 516 -22.09 6.73 1.80
CA ALA A 516 -23.43 6.51 1.23
C ALA A 516 -23.42 6.65 -0.29
N ILE A 517 -22.75 7.68 -0.84
CA ILE A 517 -22.54 7.85 -2.29
C ILE A 517 -21.80 6.64 -2.86
N ALA A 518 -20.73 6.17 -2.21
CA ALA A 518 -20.00 4.98 -2.63
C ALA A 518 -20.89 3.73 -2.67
N GLY A 519 -21.76 3.55 -1.68
CA GLY A 519 -22.75 2.47 -1.63
C GLY A 519 -23.77 2.55 -2.78
N VAL A 520 -24.32 3.72 -3.05
CA VAL A 520 -25.25 3.95 -4.18
C VAL A 520 -24.58 3.68 -5.52
N LEU A 521 -23.35 4.15 -5.73
CA LEU A 521 -22.59 3.87 -6.95
C LEU A 521 -22.31 2.38 -7.11
N THR A 522 -22.03 1.68 -6.02
CA THR A 522 -21.85 0.22 -6.02
C THR A 522 -23.12 -0.52 -6.43
N LEU A 523 -24.31 -0.03 -6.04
CA LEU A 523 -25.61 -0.56 -6.51
C LEU A 523 -25.80 -0.45 -8.02
N LEU A 524 -25.29 0.64 -8.63
CA LEU A 524 -25.40 0.90 -10.07
C LEU A 524 -24.49 0.00 -10.92
N LEU A 525 -23.54 -0.73 -10.33
CA LEU A 525 -22.68 -1.67 -11.03
C LEU A 525 -23.46 -2.95 -11.42
N LYS A 526 -24.39 -2.89 -12.34
CA LYS A 526 -25.14 -4.05 -12.86
C LYS A 526 -24.36 -4.83 -13.91
#